data_08970132b1d188cad7595b914bde9edb
#
_entry.id   08970132b1d188cad7595b914bde9edb
#
_cell.length_a   1.000
_cell.length_b   1.000
_cell.length_c   1.000
_cell.angle_alpha   90.00
_cell.angle_beta   90.00
_cell.angle_gamma   90.00
#
_symmetry.space_group_name_H-M   'P 1'
#
loop_
_entity.id
_entity.type
_entity.pdbx_description
1 polymer ?
#
loop_
_entity_poly.entity_id
_entity_poly.type
_entity_poly.pdbx_seq_one_letter_code
_entity_poly.pdbx_strand_id
1 'polypeptide(L)'
;MVYFLFYLILWPYLKIVSCFKKPSDKILLIQTAKIGDYANSTVIFEKLGKFDVLIDEINLAFAKHDSRIEKIFTINGVKRKKASKLGLALELFSRNYESVYVLMPNGLNLFLARCTLAKNIVAVHHYAVSSDFALLALGMQKVPHTLQDLTLLTYLKTVGVSELKYEKCLQKPLVIPRENLVKSGKFKIGVSLSAGNKMKTPPKYTWEKIFEIFAKFDCEVYIFGVGEETALLKNLLAENADEKRAENLNKPEICADLAGSDTSEIYGGLENANARQSKAQICSENGTGGGSNFSSQICDTYVQKFGENELKIISLIDKIKLEELPFYLSQMQLYASSDTGNYYVADSVRTPTICLMGPCFASEQRGVADSLVISSHLPPVSSVFKTVRDIDASAFFELSEQNLADIEAFVKVRYISYLSRGDNFLC
;
A
#
# COMPACT_ATOMS: atom_id res chain seq x y z
N MET A 1 -25.65 14.95 -4.33
CA MET A 1 -26.50 16.17 -4.10
C MET A 1 -26.38 16.71 -2.67
N VAL A 2 -26.23 15.88 -1.63
CA VAL A 2 -26.23 16.30 -0.22
C VAL A 2 -25.09 17.29 0.10
N TYR A 3 -23.86 17.00 -0.28
CA TYR A 3 -22.73 17.90 0.00
C TYR A 3 -22.80 19.23 -0.75
N PHE A 4 -23.37 19.22 -1.95
CA PHE A 4 -23.58 20.45 -2.70
C PHE A 4 -24.61 21.37 -2.03
N LEU A 5 -25.71 20.80 -1.53
CA LEU A 5 -26.70 21.58 -0.76
C LEU A 5 -26.12 22.14 0.53
N PHE A 6 -25.34 21.33 1.28
CA PHE A 6 -24.64 21.84 2.47
C PHE A 6 -23.68 22.98 2.12
N TYR A 7 -22.97 22.88 1.00
CA TYR A 7 -22.10 23.97 0.55
C TYR A 7 -22.89 25.24 0.25
N LEU A 8 -24.02 25.15 -0.46
CA LEU A 8 -24.86 26.30 -0.78
C LEU A 8 -25.38 27.03 0.48
N ILE A 9 -25.78 26.28 1.51
CA ILE A 9 -26.21 26.85 2.79
C ILE A 9 -25.05 27.56 3.52
N LEU A 10 -23.86 26.98 3.46
CA LEU A 10 -22.70 27.51 4.16
C LEU A 10 -22.01 28.67 3.41
N TRP A 11 -22.09 28.66 2.08
CA TRP A 11 -21.37 29.58 1.21
C TRP A 11 -21.58 31.07 1.54
N PRO A 12 -22.79 31.58 1.81
CA PRO A 12 -22.97 33.01 2.13
C PRO A 12 -22.17 33.44 3.37
N TYR A 13 -22.21 32.62 4.42
CA TYR A 13 -21.43 32.86 5.63
C TYR A 13 -19.93 32.88 5.34
N LEU A 14 -19.41 31.85 4.66
CA LEU A 14 -18.00 31.77 4.31
C LEU A 14 -17.57 32.98 3.45
N LYS A 15 -18.44 33.41 2.51
CA LYS A 15 -18.17 34.54 1.62
C LYS A 15 -18.06 35.85 2.38
N ILE A 16 -18.98 36.11 3.29
CA ILE A 16 -18.94 37.31 4.14
C ILE A 16 -17.65 37.34 4.97
N VAL A 17 -17.33 36.22 5.65
CA VAL A 17 -16.12 36.13 6.49
C VAL A 17 -14.85 36.26 5.64
N SER A 18 -14.85 35.74 4.40
CA SER A 18 -13.70 35.82 3.51
C SER A 18 -13.34 37.27 3.12
N CYS A 19 -14.31 38.20 3.10
CA CYS A 19 -14.05 39.61 2.80
C CYS A 19 -13.13 40.29 3.83
N PHE A 20 -13.01 39.74 5.01
CA PHE A 20 -12.15 40.26 6.09
C PHE A 20 -10.79 39.54 6.18
N LYS A 21 -10.53 38.54 5.32
CA LYS A 21 -9.27 37.82 5.31
C LYS A 21 -8.22 38.51 4.43
N LYS A 22 -6.98 38.51 4.90
CA LYS A 22 -5.83 38.98 4.10
C LYS A 22 -5.46 37.92 3.04
N PRO A 23 -4.87 38.35 1.91
CA PRO A 23 -4.28 37.42 0.96
C PRO A 23 -3.31 36.43 1.64
N SER A 24 -3.24 35.23 1.13
CA SER A 24 -2.38 34.14 1.66
C SER A 24 -1.81 33.36 0.49
N ASP A 25 -0.66 32.77 0.67
CA ASP A 25 0.04 31.88 -0.27
C ASP A 25 -0.04 30.40 0.14
N LYS A 26 -0.82 30.09 1.17
CA LYS A 26 -0.93 28.74 1.71
C LYS A 26 -1.54 27.76 0.73
N ILE A 27 -0.98 26.56 0.74
CA ILE A 27 -1.40 25.46 -0.11
C ILE A 27 -2.01 24.35 0.76
N LEU A 28 -3.11 23.75 0.30
CA LEU A 28 -3.68 22.52 0.87
C LEU A 28 -3.64 21.38 -0.16
N LEU A 29 -3.10 20.26 0.26
CA LEU A 29 -3.18 18.99 -0.48
C LEU A 29 -4.22 18.09 0.17
N ILE A 30 -5.17 17.56 -0.60
CA ILE A 30 -6.18 16.60 -0.16
C ILE A 30 -5.90 15.23 -0.79
N GLN A 31 -5.35 14.30 0.03
CA GLN A 31 -5.06 12.91 -0.36
C GLN A 31 -5.52 11.95 0.74
N THR A 32 -6.78 11.58 0.72
CA THR A 32 -7.43 10.79 1.78
C THR A 32 -7.48 9.29 1.50
N ALA A 33 -6.70 8.81 0.54
CA ALA A 33 -6.56 7.40 0.22
C ALA A 33 -5.51 6.70 1.12
N LYS A 34 -5.21 5.44 0.82
CA LYS A 34 -4.32 4.60 1.61
C LYS A 34 -2.84 4.84 1.26
N ILE A 35 -1.95 4.05 1.84
CA ILE A 35 -0.49 4.19 1.78
C ILE A 35 0.03 4.29 0.34
N GLY A 36 -0.43 3.42 -0.56
CA GLY A 36 0.05 3.41 -1.95
C GLY A 36 -0.24 4.72 -2.70
N ASP A 37 -1.48 5.21 -2.59
CA ASP A 37 -1.85 6.50 -3.20
C ASP A 37 -1.15 7.69 -2.55
N TYR A 38 -0.90 7.62 -1.23
CA TYR A 38 -0.11 8.63 -0.54
C TYR A 38 1.33 8.60 -1.04
N ALA A 39 1.96 7.44 -1.15
CA ALA A 39 3.31 7.27 -1.69
C ALA A 39 3.43 7.87 -3.10
N ASN A 40 2.47 7.55 -3.98
CA ASN A 40 2.42 8.11 -5.34
C ASN A 40 2.22 9.63 -5.34
N SER A 41 1.48 10.18 -4.37
CA SER A 41 1.26 11.63 -4.28
C SER A 41 2.51 12.42 -3.89
N THR A 42 3.49 11.77 -3.25
CA THR A 42 4.71 12.47 -2.80
C THR A 42 5.55 13.02 -3.96
N VAL A 43 5.31 12.56 -5.18
CA VAL A 43 5.96 13.04 -6.40
C VAL A 43 5.76 14.54 -6.64
N ILE A 44 4.68 15.13 -6.12
CA ILE A 44 4.39 16.56 -6.29
C ILE A 44 4.89 17.43 -5.12
N PHE A 45 5.36 16.83 -4.01
CA PHE A 45 5.67 17.56 -2.78
C PHE A 45 6.78 18.60 -2.95
N GLU A 46 7.82 18.30 -3.74
CA GLU A 46 8.90 19.26 -4.04
C GLU A 46 8.34 20.48 -4.81
N LYS A 47 7.39 20.25 -5.71
CA LYS A 47 6.78 21.32 -6.50
C LYS A 47 5.84 22.19 -5.65
N LEU A 48 5.20 21.62 -4.64
CA LEU A 48 4.33 22.34 -3.71
C LEU A 48 5.14 23.20 -2.72
N GLY A 49 6.36 22.79 -2.36
CA GLY A 49 7.17 23.45 -1.34
C GLY A 49 6.59 23.22 0.06
N LYS A 50 6.15 24.28 0.74
CA LYS A 50 5.48 24.20 2.05
C LYS A 50 3.97 24.14 1.87
N PHE A 51 3.31 23.18 2.54
CA PHE A 51 1.87 22.98 2.40
C PHE A 51 1.24 22.32 3.64
N ASP A 52 -0.06 22.50 3.78
CA ASP A 52 -0.89 21.74 4.71
C ASP A 52 -1.44 20.49 3.98
N VAL A 53 -1.74 19.41 4.72
CA VAL A 53 -2.27 18.19 4.12
C VAL A 53 -3.50 17.68 4.85
N LEU A 54 -4.51 17.20 4.09
CA LEU A 54 -5.63 16.40 4.59
C LEU A 54 -5.48 14.97 4.11
N ILE A 55 -5.26 14.03 5.04
CA ILE A 55 -4.91 12.63 4.76
C ILE A 55 -5.79 11.62 5.51
N ASP A 56 -5.70 10.36 5.13
CA ASP A 56 -6.13 9.25 5.98
C ASP A 56 -5.10 9.07 7.12
N GLU A 57 -5.58 8.75 8.33
CA GLU A 57 -4.77 8.62 9.56
C GLU A 57 -3.60 7.63 9.41
N ILE A 58 -3.75 6.59 8.59
CA ILE A 58 -2.69 5.62 8.34
C ILE A 58 -1.42 6.27 7.77
N ASN A 59 -1.57 7.39 7.06
CA ASN A 59 -0.45 8.11 6.43
C ASN A 59 0.26 9.07 7.41
N LEU A 60 -0.22 9.23 8.65
CA LEU A 60 0.44 10.02 9.69
C LEU A 60 1.86 9.56 9.93
N ALA A 61 2.10 8.25 9.85
CA ALA A 61 3.43 7.65 10.04
C ALA A 61 4.49 8.28 9.10
N PHE A 62 4.10 8.69 7.91
CA PHE A 62 5.00 9.34 6.94
C PHE A 62 4.93 10.87 7.04
N ALA A 63 3.71 11.42 7.05
CA ALA A 63 3.47 12.86 6.96
C ALA A 63 4.09 13.65 8.11
N LYS A 64 4.09 13.12 9.34
CA LYS A 64 4.62 13.80 10.53
C LYS A 64 6.14 14.04 10.50
N HIS A 65 6.85 13.33 9.64
CA HIS A 65 8.30 13.44 9.51
C HIS A 65 8.73 14.28 8.29
N ASP A 66 7.80 14.67 7.43
CA ASP A 66 8.11 15.46 6.23
C ASP A 66 8.10 16.97 6.55
N SER A 67 9.27 17.58 6.53
CA SER A 67 9.46 19.00 6.85
C SER A 67 8.76 19.97 5.88
N ARG A 68 8.27 19.50 4.74
CA ARG A 68 7.48 20.28 3.78
C ARG A 68 6.03 20.46 4.25
N ILE A 69 5.54 19.57 5.12
CA ILE A 69 4.18 19.61 5.65
C ILE A 69 4.15 20.51 6.89
N GLU A 70 3.35 21.58 6.83
CA GLU A 70 3.22 22.52 7.94
C GLU A 70 2.13 22.12 8.93
N LYS A 71 0.99 21.67 8.42
CA LYS A 71 -0.13 21.18 9.25
C LYS A 71 -0.76 19.95 8.65
N ILE A 72 -1.05 18.98 9.51
CA ILE A 72 -1.71 17.74 9.12
C ILE A 72 -3.13 17.74 9.66
N PHE A 73 -4.09 17.45 8.76
CA PHE A 73 -5.48 17.17 9.09
C PHE A 73 -5.77 15.72 8.75
N THR A 74 -6.62 15.07 9.55
CA THR A 74 -7.04 13.69 9.27
C THR A 74 -8.53 13.60 9.01
N ILE A 75 -8.90 12.78 8.01
CA ILE A 75 -10.30 12.56 7.64
C ILE A 75 -10.99 11.51 8.53
N ASN A 76 -10.23 10.73 9.31
CA ASN A 76 -10.75 9.56 10.03
C ASN A 76 -11.73 9.92 11.15
N GLY A 77 -11.53 11.05 11.83
CA GLY A 77 -12.48 11.55 12.81
C GLY A 77 -13.88 11.74 12.21
N VAL A 78 -13.95 12.29 11.00
CA VAL A 78 -15.19 12.47 10.25
C VAL A 78 -15.75 11.14 9.75
N LYS A 79 -14.92 10.26 9.20
CA LYS A 79 -15.34 8.92 8.73
C LYS A 79 -15.94 8.09 9.87
N ARG A 80 -15.37 8.16 11.08
CA ARG A 80 -15.84 7.44 12.28
C ARG A 80 -16.98 8.15 13.02
N LYS A 81 -17.52 9.28 12.49
CA LYS A 81 -18.56 10.12 13.12
C LYS A 81 -18.15 10.69 14.50
N LYS A 82 -16.87 10.76 14.79
CA LYS A 82 -16.31 11.34 16.03
C LYS A 82 -16.04 12.85 15.89
N ALA A 83 -15.94 13.35 14.65
CA ALA A 83 -15.77 14.77 14.35
C ALA A 83 -16.82 15.26 13.36
N SER A 84 -17.17 16.53 13.44
CA SER A 84 -18.12 17.17 12.53
C SER A 84 -17.48 17.45 11.18
N LYS A 85 -18.17 17.11 10.09
CA LYS A 85 -17.78 17.54 8.73
C LYS A 85 -17.73 19.05 8.61
N LEU A 86 -18.68 19.74 9.26
CA LEU A 86 -18.74 21.19 9.31
C LEU A 86 -17.55 21.75 10.10
N GLY A 87 -17.23 21.16 11.25
CA GLY A 87 -16.07 21.57 12.05
C GLY A 87 -14.77 21.52 11.25
N LEU A 88 -14.52 20.40 10.54
CA LEU A 88 -13.34 20.26 9.67
C LEU A 88 -13.39 21.28 8.51
N ALA A 89 -14.55 21.50 7.88
CA ALA A 89 -14.68 22.49 6.82
C ALA A 89 -14.35 23.91 7.31
N LEU A 90 -14.83 24.31 8.49
CA LEU A 90 -14.55 25.60 9.09
C LEU A 90 -13.08 25.73 9.52
N GLU A 91 -12.48 24.66 10.03
CA GLU A 91 -11.06 24.63 10.37
C GLU A 91 -10.20 24.83 9.12
N LEU A 92 -10.46 24.11 8.03
CA LEU A 92 -9.77 24.30 6.75
C LEU A 92 -10.01 25.72 6.20
N PHE A 93 -11.24 26.22 6.25
CA PHE A 93 -11.55 27.59 5.84
C PHE A 93 -10.77 28.63 6.64
N SER A 94 -10.59 28.44 7.96
CA SER A 94 -9.86 29.38 8.81
C SER A 94 -8.40 29.56 8.40
N ARG A 95 -7.79 28.57 7.75
CA ARG A 95 -6.39 28.59 7.30
C ARG A 95 -6.14 29.52 6.12
N ASN A 96 -7.19 29.88 5.36
CA ASN A 96 -7.13 30.82 4.25
C ASN A 96 -6.17 30.40 3.12
N TYR A 97 -6.47 29.31 2.45
CA TYR A 97 -5.64 28.79 1.37
C TYR A 97 -5.76 29.59 0.08
N GLU A 98 -4.65 29.81 -0.62
CA GLU A 98 -4.61 30.33 -2.00
C GLU A 98 -4.91 29.23 -3.00
N SER A 99 -4.33 28.05 -2.80
CA SER A 99 -4.46 26.92 -3.71
C SER A 99 -4.81 25.63 -2.97
N VAL A 100 -5.67 24.83 -3.57
CA VAL A 100 -6.07 23.49 -3.05
C VAL A 100 -5.95 22.47 -4.17
N TYR A 101 -5.23 21.38 -3.90
CA TYR A 101 -5.06 20.25 -4.82
C TYR A 101 -5.81 19.03 -4.29
N VAL A 102 -6.77 18.51 -5.05
CA VAL A 102 -7.59 17.36 -4.69
C VAL A 102 -7.20 16.17 -5.53
N LEU A 103 -6.33 15.30 -5.00
CA LEU A 103 -5.83 14.12 -5.72
C LEU A 103 -6.78 12.94 -5.63
N MET A 104 -7.52 12.82 -4.52
CA MET A 104 -8.53 11.78 -4.34
C MET A 104 -9.93 12.43 -4.25
N PRO A 105 -10.52 12.81 -5.37
CA PRO A 105 -11.79 13.52 -5.40
C PRO A 105 -12.95 12.54 -5.12
N ASN A 106 -13.73 12.91 -4.12
CA ASN A 106 -15.04 12.35 -3.81
C ASN A 106 -15.93 13.46 -3.26
N GLY A 107 -17.21 13.21 -3.07
CA GLY A 107 -18.15 14.25 -2.63
C GLY A 107 -17.72 15.00 -1.37
N LEU A 108 -17.16 14.28 -0.37
CA LEU A 108 -16.68 14.91 0.87
C LEU A 108 -15.43 15.77 0.63
N ASN A 109 -14.43 15.24 -0.07
CA ASN A 109 -13.17 15.95 -0.33
C ASN A 109 -13.39 17.20 -1.17
N LEU A 110 -14.25 17.13 -2.18
CA LEU A 110 -14.63 18.29 -3.00
C LEU A 110 -15.43 19.32 -2.20
N PHE A 111 -16.34 18.87 -1.33
CA PHE A 111 -17.04 19.76 -0.40
C PHE A 111 -16.06 20.51 0.52
N LEU A 112 -15.11 19.80 1.13
CA LEU A 112 -14.09 20.40 2.00
C LEU A 112 -13.22 21.40 1.21
N ALA A 113 -12.78 21.04 0.00
CA ALA A 113 -12.04 21.95 -0.87
C ALA A 113 -12.84 23.23 -1.21
N ARG A 114 -14.12 23.09 -1.55
CA ARG A 114 -15.01 24.23 -1.80
C ARG A 114 -15.15 25.17 -0.59
N CYS A 115 -15.30 24.58 0.59
CA CYS A 115 -15.46 25.36 1.80
C CYS A 115 -14.22 26.22 2.14
N THR A 116 -13.04 25.92 1.59
CA THR A 116 -11.85 26.76 1.78
C THR A 116 -11.99 28.12 1.11
N LEU A 117 -12.83 28.26 0.08
CA LEU A 117 -12.92 29.41 -0.83
C LEU A 117 -11.57 29.81 -1.47
N ALA A 118 -10.63 28.87 -1.61
CA ALA A 118 -9.37 29.10 -2.29
C ALA A 118 -9.61 29.59 -3.72
N LYS A 119 -8.72 30.48 -4.22
CA LYS A 119 -8.82 31.02 -5.57
C LYS A 119 -8.58 29.93 -6.62
N ASN A 120 -7.61 29.07 -6.35
CA ASN A 120 -7.18 28.00 -7.24
C ASN A 120 -7.56 26.66 -6.61
N ILE A 121 -8.53 25.95 -7.18
CA ILE A 121 -8.83 24.58 -6.78
C ILE A 121 -8.62 23.68 -7.99
N VAL A 122 -7.64 22.80 -7.90
CA VAL A 122 -7.29 21.82 -8.92
C VAL A 122 -7.71 20.43 -8.46
N ALA A 123 -8.49 19.72 -9.25
CA ALA A 123 -8.97 18.39 -8.88
C ALA A 123 -8.75 17.39 -10.01
N VAL A 124 -8.31 16.18 -9.66
CA VAL A 124 -8.34 15.05 -10.58
C VAL A 124 -9.79 14.80 -11.00
N HIS A 125 -10.03 14.61 -12.29
CA HIS A 125 -11.34 14.32 -12.85
C HIS A 125 -11.34 12.94 -13.47
N HIS A 126 -11.75 11.94 -12.68
CA HIS A 126 -11.71 10.54 -13.06
C HIS A 126 -13.04 10.06 -13.70
N TYR A 127 -13.01 8.89 -14.31
CA TYR A 127 -14.13 8.25 -15.03
C TYR A 127 -15.30 7.81 -14.14
N ALA A 128 -15.09 7.61 -12.81
CA ALA A 128 -16.12 7.14 -11.87
C ALA A 128 -16.81 8.32 -11.14
N VAL A 129 -17.45 9.21 -11.89
CA VAL A 129 -18.04 10.49 -11.39
C VAL A 129 -19.44 10.29 -10.85
N SER A 130 -19.73 10.84 -9.68
CA SER A 130 -21.09 10.97 -9.13
C SER A 130 -21.70 12.34 -9.44
N SER A 131 -23.04 12.48 -9.28
CA SER A 131 -23.73 13.79 -9.43
C SER A 131 -23.22 14.85 -8.46
N ASP A 132 -22.91 14.49 -7.22
CA ASP A 132 -22.29 15.40 -6.24
C ASP A 132 -20.90 15.86 -6.71
N PHE A 133 -20.12 14.97 -7.31
CA PHE A 133 -18.85 15.33 -7.89
C PHE A 133 -19.01 16.38 -9.00
N ALA A 134 -19.90 16.17 -9.95
CA ALA A 134 -20.08 17.07 -11.07
C ALA A 134 -20.43 18.51 -10.62
N LEU A 135 -21.36 18.63 -9.66
CA LEU A 135 -21.81 19.92 -9.13
C LEU A 135 -20.73 20.61 -8.27
N LEU A 136 -20.04 19.85 -7.40
CA LEU A 136 -18.99 20.40 -6.54
C LEU A 136 -17.74 20.79 -7.33
N ALA A 137 -17.48 20.16 -8.47
CA ALA A 137 -16.33 20.45 -9.32
C ALA A 137 -16.58 21.59 -10.35
N LEU A 138 -17.75 22.24 -10.33
CA LEU A 138 -18.05 23.40 -11.20
C LEU A 138 -17.06 24.54 -10.91
N GLY A 139 -16.39 25.05 -11.97
CA GLY A 139 -15.42 26.15 -11.83
C GLY A 139 -14.09 25.78 -11.17
N MET A 140 -13.84 24.51 -10.84
CA MET A 140 -12.51 24.02 -10.50
C MET A 140 -11.71 23.72 -11.78
N GLN A 141 -10.39 23.85 -11.70
CA GLN A 141 -9.51 23.32 -12.73
C GLN A 141 -9.54 21.78 -12.66
N LYS A 142 -9.87 21.12 -13.75
CA LYS A 142 -10.01 19.68 -13.82
C LYS A 142 -8.81 19.08 -14.57
N VAL A 143 -8.15 18.11 -13.94
CA VAL A 143 -7.11 17.30 -14.60
C VAL A 143 -7.73 15.96 -14.96
N PRO A 144 -7.95 15.66 -16.24
CA PRO A 144 -8.59 14.42 -16.65
C PRO A 144 -7.75 13.22 -16.31
N HIS A 145 -8.42 12.11 -15.98
CA HIS A 145 -7.81 10.81 -15.70
C HIS A 145 -8.70 9.68 -16.22
N THR A 146 -8.09 8.79 -16.98
CA THR A 146 -8.74 7.60 -17.57
C THR A 146 -8.04 6.32 -17.09
N LEU A 147 -8.59 5.16 -17.37
CA LEU A 147 -7.96 3.86 -17.08
C LEU A 147 -6.61 3.65 -17.79
N GLN A 148 -6.30 4.44 -18.81
CA GLN A 148 -5.04 4.37 -19.56
C GLN A 148 -3.99 5.36 -19.03
N ASP A 149 -4.38 6.28 -18.16
CA ASP A 149 -3.47 7.27 -17.59
C ASP A 149 -2.81 6.72 -16.32
N LEU A 150 -1.50 6.85 -16.20
CA LEU A 150 -0.80 6.54 -14.96
C LEU A 150 -1.17 7.58 -13.90
N THR A 151 -1.68 7.13 -12.76
CA THR A 151 -2.17 7.97 -11.65
C THR A 151 -1.08 8.94 -11.17
N LEU A 152 0.17 8.48 -11.04
CA LEU A 152 1.30 9.29 -10.63
C LEU A 152 1.53 10.46 -11.62
N LEU A 153 1.44 10.22 -12.94
CA LEU A 153 1.54 11.27 -13.96
C LEU A 153 0.35 12.24 -13.90
N THR A 154 -0.85 11.74 -13.59
CA THR A 154 -2.02 12.60 -13.37
C THR A 154 -1.80 13.52 -12.17
N TYR A 155 -1.18 13.04 -11.09
CA TYR A 155 -0.82 13.88 -9.95
C TYR A 155 0.19 14.97 -10.34
N LEU A 156 1.22 14.65 -11.12
CA LEU A 156 2.18 15.63 -11.65
C LEU A 156 1.47 16.70 -12.50
N LYS A 157 0.52 16.31 -13.34
CA LYS A 157 -0.27 17.26 -14.16
C LYS A 157 -1.05 18.27 -13.30
N THR A 158 -1.46 17.91 -12.06
CA THR A 158 -2.16 18.86 -11.17
C THR A 158 -1.29 20.05 -10.78
N VAL A 159 0.02 19.90 -10.77
CA VAL A 159 0.99 20.96 -10.46
C VAL A 159 1.71 21.49 -11.71
N GLY A 160 1.16 21.24 -12.89
CA GLY A 160 1.67 21.76 -14.17
C GLY A 160 2.88 21.02 -14.73
N VAL A 161 3.14 19.78 -14.28
CA VAL A 161 4.22 18.94 -14.79
C VAL A 161 3.62 17.88 -15.72
N SER A 162 4.02 17.89 -16.99
CA SER A 162 3.50 16.97 -18.02
C SER A 162 4.39 15.74 -18.24
N GLU A 163 5.63 15.79 -17.81
CA GLU A 163 6.59 14.70 -17.97
C GLU A 163 6.73 13.88 -16.69
N LEU A 164 6.96 12.57 -16.85
CA LEU A 164 7.25 11.70 -15.73
C LEU A 164 8.69 11.90 -15.26
N LYS A 165 8.87 12.83 -14.33
CA LYS A 165 10.11 12.97 -13.56
C LYS A 165 9.88 12.39 -12.19
N TYR A 166 10.24 11.11 -12.01
CA TYR A 166 10.10 10.43 -10.76
C TYR A 166 11.34 10.67 -9.89
N GLU A 167 11.21 11.53 -8.91
CA GLU A 167 12.21 11.73 -7.89
C GLU A 167 11.79 10.99 -6.61
N LYS A 168 12.76 10.57 -5.84
CA LYS A 168 12.52 9.87 -4.58
C LYS A 168 11.90 10.82 -3.55
N CYS A 169 10.61 10.71 -3.32
CA CYS A 169 9.90 11.67 -2.48
C CYS A 169 9.73 11.20 -1.03
N LEU A 170 9.37 9.93 -0.80
CA LEU A 170 9.14 9.38 0.53
C LEU A 170 10.41 9.17 1.36
N GLN A 171 11.56 9.03 0.73
CA GLN A 171 12.81 8.76 1.45
C GLN A 171 13.41 9.98 2.16
N LYS A 172 12.72 11.15 2.13
CA LYS A 172 13.21 12.38 2.76
C LYS A 172 12.13 12.95 3.70
N PRO A 173 12.30 12.83 5.03
CA PRO A 173 13.37 12.09 5.70
C PRO A 173 13.06 10.60 5.80
N LEU A 174 14.08 9.75 5.75
CA LEU A 174 13.97 8.37 6.20
C LEU A 174 14.02 8.36 7.72
N VAL A 175 13.06 7.69 8.36
CA VAL A 175 13.09 7.43 9.79
C VAL A 175 14.01 6.25 10.03
N ILE A 176 15.19 6.52 10.59
CA ILE A 176 16.18 5.50 10.88
C ILE A 176 15.81 4.83 12.21
N PRO A 177 15.62 3.50 12.23
CA PRO A 177 15.33 2.78 13.47
C PRO A 177 16.52 2.80 14.42
N ARG A 178 16.27 2.67 15.72
CA ARG A 178 17.32 2.59 16.73
C ARG A 178 18.20 1.35 16.56
N GLU A 179 17.60 0.24 16.16
CA GLU A 179 18.27 -1.01 15.82
C GLU A 179 17.90 -1.45 14.41
N ASN A 180 18.91 -1.71 13.58
CA ASN A 180 18.68 -2.27 12.26
C ASN A 180 18.52 -3.80 12.38
N LEU A 181 17.34 -4.30 12.03
CA LEU A 181 17.01 -5.72 12.03
C LEU A 181 17.58 -6.46 10.80
N VAL A 182 18.00 -5.72 9.77
CA VAL A 182 18.55 -6.26 8.51
C VAL A 182 20.07 -6.11 8.56
N LYS A 183 20.76 -7.13 9.08
CA LYS A 183 22.22 -7.09 9.32
C LYS A 183 23.04 -7.93 8.33
N SER A 184 22.38 -8.70 7.46
CA SER A 184 23.04 -9.62 6.52
C SER A 184 23.75 -8.88 5.39
N GLY A 185 24.92 -9.42 5.01
CA GLY A 185 25.65 -9.02 3.81
C GLY A 185 25.21 -9.75 2.54
N LYS A 186 24.22 -10.69 2.60
CA LYS A 186 23.71 -11.42 1.44
C LYS A 186 22.77 -10.57 0.58
N PHE A 187 22.48 -11.06 -0.61
CA PHE A 187 21.44 -10.50 -1.46
C PHE A 187 20.07 -10.58 -0.74
N LYS A 188 19.41 -9.45 -0.56
CA LYS A 188 18.21 -9.34 0.27
C LYS A 188 16.98 -9.08 -0.60
N ILE A 189 15.99 -9.96 -0.46
CA ILE A 189 14.70 -9.85 -1.13
C ILE A 189 13.62 -9.57 -0.08
N GLY A 190 12.97 -8.42 -0.17
CA GLY A 190 11.79 -8.11 0.65
C GLY A 190 10.53 -8.69 0.01
N VAL A 191 9.59 -9.18 0.81
CA VAL A 191 8.32 -9.74 0.32
C VAL A 191 7.17 -9.29 1.22
N SER A 192 6.03 -8.90 0.64
CA SER A 192 4.74 -8.88 1.32
C SER A 192 3.79 -9.88 0.67
N LEU A 193 3.30 -10.83 1.46
CA LEU A 193 2.49 -11.96 0.98
C LEU A 193 1.05 -11.56 0.68
N SER A 194 0.55 -10.48 1.30
CA SER A 194 -0.84 -10.04 1.19
C SER A 194 -0.98 -8.58 0.78
N ALA A 195 -2.22 -8.18 0.56
CA ALA A 195 -2.64 -6.80 0.37
C ALA A 195 -3.80 -6.46 1.29
N GLY A 196 -4.00 -5.16 1.56
CA GLY A 196 -5.14 -4.68 2.37
C GLY A 196 -6.53 -4.95 1.76
N ASN A 197 -6.60 -5.46 0.54
CA ASN A 197 -7.80 -5.98 -0.11
C ASN A 197 -7.55 -7.45 -0.48
N LYS A 198 -8.37 -8.37 0.06
CA LYS A 198 -8.21 -9.82 -0.11
C LYS A 198 -8.10 -10.26 -1.57
N MET A 199 -8.86 -9.63 -2.48
CA MET A 199 -8.78 -9.94 -3.91
C MET A 199 -7.42 -9.59 -4.56
N LYS A 200 -6.58 -8.82 -3.87
CA LYS A 200 -5.22 -8.49 -4.31
C LYS A 200 -4.15 -9.38 -3.64
N THR A 201 -4.57 -10.38 -2.88
CA THR A 201 -3.66 -11.30 -2.18
C THR A 201 -3.41 -12.53 -3.06
N PRO A 202 -2.17 -12.75 -3.53
CA PRO A 202 -1.84 -13.92 -4.31
C PRO A 202 -2.01 -15.20 -3.48
N PRO A 203 -2.49 -16.30 -4.08
CA PRO A 203 -2.61 -17.58 -3.41
C PRO A 203 -1.25 -18.23 -3.12
N LYS A 204 -1.23 -19.23 -2.24
CA LYS A 204 -0.02 -19.95 -1.81
C LYS A 204 0.82 -20.45 -3.00
N TYR A 205 0.19 -21.14 -3.95
CA TYR A 205 0.87 -21.75 -5.09
C TYR A 205 1.63 -20.72 -5.97
N THR A 206 1.16 -19.47 -6.02
CA THR A 206 1.86 -18.41 -6.74
C THR A 206 3.16 -18.03 -6.02
N TRP A 207 3.10 -17.91 -4.69
CA TRP A 207 4.29 -17.63 -3.89
C TRP A 207 5.28 -18.78 -3.88
N GLU A 208 4.82 -20.03 -3.84
CA GLU A 208 5.67 -21.21 -3.92
C GLU A 208 6.55 -21.18 -5.18
N LYS A 209 5.96 -20.96 -6.36
CA LYS A 209 6.70 -20.83 -7.63
C LYS A 209 7.72 -19.69 -7.61
N ILE A 210 7.39 -18.57 -6.99
CA ILE A 210 8.30 -17.41 -6.88
C ILE A 210 9.45 -17.72 -5.91
N PHE A 211 9.17 -18.38 -4.81
CA PHE A 211 10.19 -18.76 -3.82
C PHE A 211 11.12 -19.85 -4.36
N GLU A 212 10.65 -20.77 -5.22
CA GLU A 212 11.50 -21.69 -5.99
C GLU A 212 12.52 -20.94 -6.85
N ILE A 213 12.11 -19.81 -7.48
CA ILE A 213 13.04 -18.97 -8.23
C ILE A 213 14.04 -18.31 -7.28
N PHE A 214 13.59 -17.75 -6.17
CA PHE A 214 14.50 -17.08 -5.22
C PHE A 214 15.51 -18.05 -4.63
N ALA A 215 15.12 -19.29 -4.35
CA ALA A 215 15.98 -20.34 -3.82
C ALA A 215 17.14 -20.74 -4.76
N LYS A 216 17.10 -20.39 -6.05
CA LYS A 216 18.21 -20.58 -6.99
C LYS A 216 19.38 -19.63 -6.75
N PHE A 217 19.21 -18.61 -5.89
CA PHE A 217 20.22 -17.58 -5.62
C PHE A 217 20.65 -17.61 -4.15
N ASP A 218 21.92 -17.28 -3.86
CA ASP A 218 22.38 -17.11 -2.47
C ASP A 218 21.82 -15.81 -1.91
N CYS A 219 20.60 -15.88 -1.39
CA CYS A 219 19.85 -14.74 -0.91
C CYS A 219 19.16 -15.01 0.44
N GLU A 220 18.68 -13.95 1.05
CA GLU A 220 17.78 -14.00 2.22
C GLU A 220 16.47 -13.28 1.90
N VAL A 221 15.35 -13.91 2.23
CA VAL A 221 14.02 -13.33 2.04
C VAL A 221 13.52 -12.73 3.35
N TYR A 222 13.11 -11.47 3.31
CA TYR A 222 12.56 -10.73 4.45
C TYR A 222 11.07 -10.49 4.25
N ILE A 223 10.22 -11.06 5.13
CA ILE A 223 8.78 -10.94 5.05
C ILE A 223 8.31 -9.69 5.81
N PHE A 224 7.73 -8.75 5.09
CA PHE A 224 7.15 -7.51 5.61
C PHE A 224 5.64 -7.66 5.76
N GLY A 225 5.09 -7.21 6.89
CA GLY A 225 3.64 -7.23 7.09
C GLY A 225 3.22 -7.00 8.52
N VAL A 226 1.95 -7.25 8.75
CA VAL A 226 1.30 -7.20 10.07
C VAL A 226 0.63 -8.52 10.36
N GLY A 227 0.15 -8.74 11.57
CA GLY A 227 -0.32 -10.02 12.13
C GLY A 227 -1.02 -11.00 11.19
N GLU A 228 -1.80 -10.52 10.22
CA GLU A 228 -2.48 -11.37 9.24
C GLU A 228 -1.49 -12.15 8.35
N GLU A 229 -0.34 -11.56 8.03
CA GLU A 229 0.73 -12.19 7.25
C GLU A 229 1.37 -13.38 7.96
N THR A 230 1.31 -13.43 9.30
CA THR A 230 1.83 -14.58 10.07
C THR A 230 1.13 -15.89 9.70
N ALA A 231 -0.17 -15.86 9.46
CA ALA A 231 -0.94 -17.03 9.05
C ALA A 231 -0.58 -17.46 7.61
N LEU A 232 -0.40 -16.49 6.71
CA LEU A 232 0.02 -16.74 5.33
C LEU A 232 1.43 -17.32 5.26
N LEU A 233 2.36 -16.76 6.04
CA LEU A 233 3.72 -17.30 6.14
C LEU A 233 3.74 -18.71 6.68
N LYS A 234 3.02 -18.99 7.77
CA LYS A 234 2.90 -20.35 8.30
C LYS A 234 2.31 -21.33 7.28
N ASN A 235 1.29 -20.92 6.55
CA ASN A 235 0.70 -21.74 5.49
C ASN A 235 1.70 -22.00 4.35
N LEU A 236 2.48 -21.00 3.96
CA LEU A 236 3.51 -21.13 2.92
C LEU A 236 4.63 -22.09 3.36
N LEU A 237 5.02 -22.04 4.65
CA LEU A 237 6.07 -22.91 5.22
C LEU A 237 5.56 -24.31 5.60
N ALA A 238 4.25 -24.52 5.69
CA ALA A 238 3.70 -25.86 5.93
C ALA A 238 3.98 -26.76 4.72
N GLU A 239 4.65 -27.88 4.96
CA GLU A 239 4.79 -28.93 3.95
C GLU A 239 3.40 -29.34 3.45
N ASN A 240 3.25 -29.57 2.14
CA ASN A 240 2.00 -30.07 1.59
C ASN A 240 1.75 -31.49 2.12
N ALA A 241 0.88 -31.61 3.13
CA ALA A 241 0.47 -32.89 3.69
C ALA A 241 -0.19 -33.79 2.63
N ASP A 242 -0.67 -33.21 1.53
CA ASP A 242 -1.35 -33.92 0.46
C ASP A 242 -0.37 -34.63 -0.50
N GLU A 243 0.86 -34.10 -0.72
CA GLU A 243 1.88 -34.83 -1.52
C GLU A 243 2.37 -36.09 -0.81
N LYS A 244 2.59 -36.05 0.52
CA LYS A 244 2.93 -37.24 1.30
C LYS A 244 1.79 -38.28 1.35
N ARG A 245 0.54 -37.86 1.18
CA ARG A 245 -0.62 -38.75 1.11
C ARG A 245 -0.72 -39.44 -0.25
N ALA A 246 -0.35 -38.76 -1.33
CA ALA A 246 -0.31 -39.35 -2.67
C ALA A 246 0.84 -40.35 -2.83
N GLU A 247 2.04 -40.11 -2.26
CA GLU A 247 3.16 -41.07 -2.25
C GLU A 247 2.86 -42.31 -1.40
N ASN A 248 2.11 -42.18 -0.30
CA ASN A 248 1.71 -43.30 0.54
C ASN A 248 0.55 -44.13 -0.03
N LEU A 249 -0.26 -43.57 -0.92
CA LEU A 249 -1.34 -44.31 -1.60
C LEU A 249 -0.84 -45.20 -2.73
N ASN A 250 0.40 -45.08 -3.15
CA ASN A 250 1.03 -45.95 -4.19
C ASN A 250 1.79 -47.15 -3.63
N LYS A 251 1.73 -47.43 -2.32
CA LYS A 251 2.20 -48.72 -1.76
C LYS A 251 1.00 -49.65 -1.60
N PRO A 252 0.98 -50.82 -2.22
CA PRO A 252 -0.08 -51.78 -2.04
C PRO A 252 0.00 -52.37 -0.62
N GLU A 253 -0.85 -51.92 0.29
CA GLU A 253 -1.12 -52.63 1.55
C GLU A 253 -2.34 -53.53 1.40
N ILE A 254 -2.10 -54.73 1.77
CA ILE A 254 -2.99 -55.89 1.82
C ILE A 254 -4.18 -55.60 2.72
N CYS A 255 -5.39 -55.93 2.24
CA CYS A 255 -6.64 -55.88 2.95
C CYS A 255 -6.60 -56.68 4.27
N ALA A 256 -7.18 -56.07 5.33
CA ALA A 256 -7.88 -56.81 6.36
C ALA A 256 -8.95 -55.92 7.00
N ASP A 257 -10.17 -56.35 6.82
CA ASP A 257 -11.46 -56.03 7.41
C ASP A 257 -11.52 -55.23 8.72
N LEU A 258 -12.45 -54.28 8.78
CA LEU A 258 -13.58 -54.37 9.73
C LEU A 258 -14.58 -53.20 9.47
N ALA A 259 -15.82 -53.59 9.32
CA ALA A 259 -17.03 -52.78 9.19
C ALA A 259 -17.43 -52.11 10.50
N GLY A 260 -18.14 -51.01 10.40
CA GLY A 260 -19.05 -50.55 11.45
C GLY A 260 -19.27 -49.06 11.58
N SER A 261 -20.43 -48.59 11.08
CA SER A 261 -21.36 -47.56 11.64
C SER A 261 -20.71 -46.21 12.10
N ASP A 262 -21.19 -45.06 11.85
CA ASP A 262 -22.55 -44.51 11.73
C ASP A 262 -22.46 -43.07 11.21
N THR A 263 -23.35 -42.73 10.35
CA THR A 263 -23.65 -41.35 9.91
C THR A 263 -24.55 -40.69 10.94
N SER A 264 -24.25 -39.45 11.34
CA SER A 264 -25.27 -38.38 11.42
C SER A 264 -24.73 -37.14 12.12
N GLU A 265 -25.16 -35.98 11.57
CA GLU A 265 -25.29 -34.69 12.22
C GLU A 265 -23.98 -33.89 12.48
N ILE A 266 -23.79 -32.80 11.75
CA ILE A 266 -24.04 -31.45 12.27
C ILE A 266 -24.06 -30.44 11.10
N TYR A 267 -25.27 -30.01 10.73
CA TYR A 267 -25.50 -28.70 10.12
C TYR A 267 -25.84 -27.73 11.26
N GLY A 268 -25.19 -26.58 11.30
CA GLY A 268 -25.61 -25.49 12.19
C GLY A 268 -24.53 -24.50 12.49
N GLY A 269 -24.64 -23.29 11.92
CA GLY A 269 -23.94 -22.15 12.49
C GLY A 269 -23.17 -21.26 11.53
N LEU A 270 -23.80 -20.74 10.48
CA LEU A 270 -23.31 -19.61 9.70
C LEU A 270 -24.21 -18.41 10.03
N GLU A 271 -23.85 -17.65 11.05
CA GLU A 271 -24.27 -16.24 11.19
C GLU A 271 -23.27 -15.50 12.08
N ASN A 272 -22.89 -14.28 11.61
CA ASN A 272 -22.11 -13.26 12.31
C ASN A 272 -20.58 -13.30 12.22
N ALA A 273 -20.06 -12.91 11.06
CA ALA A 273 -18.72 -12.38 10.94
C ALA A 273 -18.67 -11.10 10.08
N ASN A 274 -19.52 -10.13 10.40
CA ASN A 274 -19.38 -8.76 9.92
C ASN A 274 -19.09 -7.84 11.11
N ALA A 275 -17.91 -7.23 11.13
CA ALA A 275 -17.40 -6.20 12.01
C ALA A 275 -16.18 -6.61 12.85
N ARG A 276 -15.05 -6.83 12.19
CA ARG A 276 -13.75 -6.58 12.81
C ARG A 276 -12.86 -5.80 11.84
N GLN A 277 -13.13 -4.50 11.76
CA GLN A 277 -12.17 -3.55 11.22
C GLN A 277 -10.94 -3.51 12.12
N SER A 278 -9.77 -3.59 11.48
CA SER A 278 -8.44 -3.46 12.04
C SER A 278 -8.37 -2.42 13.15
N LYS A 279 -8.24 -2.86 14.39
CA LYS A 279 -7.71 -2.05 15.48
C LYS A 279 -6.18 -2.05 15.35
N ALA A 280 -5.63 -1.10 14.61
CA ALA A 280 -4.30 -0.65 14.90
C ALA A 280 -4.38 0.07 16.24
N GLN A 281 -3.88 -0.56 17.29
CA GLN A 281 -3.86 -0.04 18.64
C GLN A 281 -2.82 1.07 18.71
N ILE A 282 -3.29 2.33 18.69
CA ILE A 282 -2.49 3.50 19.05
C ILE A 282 -2.26 3.38 20.56
N CYS A 283 -1.07 2.98 20.98
CA CYS A 283 -0.63 3.15 22.35
C CYS A 283 -0.46 4.64 22.65
N SER A 284 -1.43 5.22 23.33
CA SER A 284 -1.28 6.52 23.97
C SER A 284 -0.31 6.35 25.15
N GLU A 285 0.77 7.11 25.13
CA GLU A 285 1.65 7.29 26.29
C GLU A 285 0.90 7.98 27.42
N ASN A 286 0.61 7.22 28.48
CA ASN A 286 0.49 7.73 29.84
C ASN A 286 0.67 6.55 30.80
N GLY A 287 1.80 6.51 31.50
CA GLY A 287 2.03 5.51 32.55
C GLY A 287 3.48 5.45 32.98
N THR A 288 3.74 6.09 34.09
CA THR A 288 4.97 6.10 34.87
C THR A 288 5.48 4.72 35.26
N GLY A 289 6.78 4.49 35.08
CA GLY A 289 7.60 3.69 35.98
C GLY A 289 7.54 2.17 35.84
N GLY A 290 8.61 1.58 35.35
CA GLY A 290 8.86 0.14 35.40
C GLY A 290 9.95 -0.25 34.40
N GLY A 291 11.16 -0.54 34.91
CA GLY A 291 12.27 -0.99 34.09
C GLY A 291 11.92 -2.26 33.34
N SER A 292 11.77 -2.18 32.03
CA SER A 292 11.64 -3.32 31.15
C SER A 292 12.99 -3.65 30.54
N ASN A 293 13.49 -4.84 30.86
CA ASN A 293 14.58 -5.49 30.16
C ASN A 293 14.31 -5.44 28.64
N PHE A 294 15.11 -4.69 27.90
CA PHE A 294 15.16 -4.74 26.44
C PHE A 294 15.69 -6.13 26.04
N SER A 295 14.79 -7.09 25.86
CA SER A 295 15.12 -8.28 25.10
C SER A 295 15.37 -7.83 23.67
N SER A 296 16.57 -8.10 23.12
CA SER A 296 16.88 -7.95 21.71
C SER A 296 15.72 -8.54 20.89
N GLN A 297 15.10 -7.74 20.00
CA GLN A 297 14.02 -8.22 19.15
C GLN A 297 14.60 -9.22 18.15
N ILE A 298 14.56 -10.50 18.52
CA ILE A 298 14.99 -11.60 17.66
C ILE A 298 13.91 -11.78 16.58
N CYS A 299 14.31 -11.65 15.31
CA CYS A 299 13.44 -11.98 14.19
C CYS A 299 13.32 -13.49 14.05
N ASP A 300 12.10 -13.98 13.83
CA ASP A 300 11.88 -15.40 13.55
C ASP A 300 12.54 -15.74 12.21
N THR A 301 13.39 -16.76 12.22
CA THR A 301 14.14 -17.21 11.05
C THR A 301 13.76 -18.64 10.73
N TYR A 302 13.48 -18.89 9.45
CA TYR A 302 13.10 -20.19 8.92
C TYR A 302 14.08 -20.58 7.81
N VAL A 303 14.36 -21.86 7.68
CA VAL A 303 15.04 -22.46 6.52
C VAL A 303 14.08 -23.48 5.93
N GLN A 304 13.64 -23.24 4.72
CA GLN A 304 12.63 -24.05 4.05
C GLN A 304 13.10 -24.43 2.66
N LYS A 305 12.78 -25.68 2.26
CA LYS A 305 13.05 -26.18 0.93
C LYS A 305 11.99 -25.70 -0.06
N PHE A 306 12.45 -25.14 -1.18
CA PHE A 306 11.61 -24.78 -2.33
C PHE A 306 12.25 -25.40 -3.58
N GLY A 307 11.55 -26.37 -4.19
CA GLY A 307 12.16 -27.25 -5.18
C GLY A 307 13.33 -28.03 -4.58
N GLU A 308 14.50 -27.97 -5.22
CA GLU A 308 15.70 -28.66 -4.76
C GLU A 308 16.57 -27.85 -3.78
N ASN A 309 16.32 -26.57 -3.63
CA ASN A 309 17.17 -25.63 -2.89
C ASN A 309 16.55 -25.19 -1.56
N GLU A 310 17.41 -24.86 -0.60
CA GLU A 310 17.00 -24.25 0.66
C GLU A 310 16.98 -22.73 0.55
N LEU A 311 15.99 -22.10 1.16
CA LEU A 311 15.83 -20.66 1.23
C LEU A 311 15.71 -20.22 2.69
N LYS A 312 16.51 -19.23 3.06
CA LYS A 312 16.44 -18.59 4.39
C LYS A 312 15.43 -17.47 4.37
N ILE A 313 14.44 -17.55 5.26
CA ILE A 313 13.34 -16.60 5.38
C ILE A 313 13.38 -15.97 6.78
N ILE A 314 13.31 -14.64 6.83
CA ILE A 314 13.36 -13.85 8.05
C ILE A 314 12.07 -13.05 8.17
N SER A 315 11.33 -13.24 9.26
CA SER A 315 10.07 -12.54 9.48
C SER A 315 10.30 -11.19 10.15
N LEU A 316 9.90 -10.12 9.48
CA LEU A 316 9.80 -8.76 10.01
C LEU A 316 8.34 -8.39 10.35
N ILE A 317 7.42 -9.36 10.33
CA ILE A 317 6.00 -9.16 10.62
C ILE A 317 5.86 -8.60 12.05
N ASP A 318 5.16 -7.47 12.20
CA ASP A 318 4.96 -6.74 13.45
C ASP A 318 6.25 -6.30 14.18
N LYS A 319 7.42 -6.38 13.52
CA LYS A 319 8.72 -6.02 14.13
C LYS A 319 9.15 -4.60 13.80
N ILE A 320 8.61 -4.01 12.75
CA ILE A 320 8.98 -2.66 12.30
C ILE A 320 7.78 -1.72 12.37
N LYS A 321 8.04 -0.46 12.67
CA LYS A 321 7.03 0.58 12.63
C LYS A 321 6.77 1.02 11.20
N LEU A 322 5.55 1.44 10.90
CA LEU A 322 5.20 1.89 9.54
C LEU A 322 6.07 3.07 9.07
N GLU A 323 6.46 3.97 9.96
CA GLU A 323 7.35 5.10 9.66
C GLU A 323 8.78 4.70 9.29
N GLU A 324 9.22 3.51 9.71
CA GLU A 324 10.54 2.94 9.44
C GLU A 324 10.55 2.09 8.15
N LEU A 325 9.36 1.77 7.62
CA LEU A 325 9.21 0.92 6.43
C LEU A 325 10.04 1.40 5.23
N PRO A 326 10.07 2.72 4.87
CA PRO A 326 10.91 3.19 3.77
C PRO A 326 12.41 2.91 3.98
N PHE A 327 12.90 3.00 5.23
CA PHE A 327 14.29 2.68 5.55
C PHE A 327 14.60 1.21 5.29
N TYR A 328 13.77 0.29 5.80
CA TYR A 328 14.00 -1.14 5.59
C TYR A 328 13.86 -1.56 4.13
N LEU A 329 12.88 -1.01 3.41
CA LEU A 329 12.70 -1.28 1.99
C LEU A 329 13.88 -0.77 1.16
N SER A 330 14.47 0.37 1.52
CA SER A 330 15.67 0.91 0.82
C SER A 330 16.92 0.04 0.97
N GLN A 331 16.96 -0.89 1.95
CA GLN A 331 18.05 -1.83 2.13
C GLN A 331 17.89 -3.12 1.32
N MET A 332 16.74 -3.35 0.71
CA MET A 332 16.50 -4.52 -0.13
C MET A 332 17.09 -4.31 -1.53
N GLN A 333 17.69 -5.35 -2.09
CA GLN A 333 18.13 -5.36 -3.49
C GLN A 333 16.97 -5.63 -4.44
N LEU A 334 15.89 -6.22 -3.91
CA LEU A 334 14.67 -6.52 -4.64
C LEU A 334 13.49 -6.53 -3.65
N TYR A 335 12.31 -6.14 -4.10
CA TYR A 335 11.06 -6.27 -3.34
C TYR A 335 9.96 -6.88 -4.20
N ALA A 336 9.29 -7.91 -3.71
CA ALA A 336 8.21 -8.60 -4.41
C ALA A 336 6.90 -8.53 -3.62
N SER A 337 5.82 -8.15 -4.27
CA SER A 337 4.47 -8.17 -3.68
C SER A 337 3.39 -8.09 -4.75
N SER A 338 2.14 -8.10 -4.34
CA SER A 338 1.04 -7.68 -5.20
C SER A 338 0.87 -6.15 -5.19
N ASP A 339 -0.17 -5.63 -5.87
CA ASP A 339 -0.57 -4.22 -5.85
C ASP A 339 -1.02 -3.80 -4.43
N THR A 340 -0.07 -3.39 -3.62
CA THR A 340 -0.22 -3.02 -2.20
C THR A 340 0.52 -1.74 -1.85
N GLY A 341 0.20 -1.13 -0.69
CA GLY A 341 0.87 0.07 -0.20
C GLY A 341 2.38 -0.05 -0.10
N ASN A 342 2.88 -1.18 0.41
CA ASN A 342 4.32 -1.45 0.56
C ASN A 342 5.07 -1.45 -0.78
N TYR A 343 4.43 -1.93 -1.85
CA TYR A 343 4.97 -1.89 -3.21
C TYR A 343 5.31 -0.46 -3.65
N TYR A 344 4.36 0.47 -3.47
CA TYR A 344 4.58 1.88 -3.85
C TYR A 344 5.59 2.58 -2.94
N VAL A 345 5.67 2.17 -1.68
CA VAL A 345 6.74 2.66 -0.79
C VAL A 345 8.10 2.16 -1.27
N ALA A 346 8.23 0.89 -1.65
CA ALA A 346 9.47 0.34 -2.20
C ALA A 346 9.88 1.05 -3.50
N ASP A 347 8.94 1.25 -4.43
CA ASP A 347 9.18 2.01 -5.66
C ASP A 347 9.62 3.45 -5.37
N SER A 348 8.99 4.13 -4.37
CA SER A 348 9.32 5.50 -4.00
C SER A 348 10.73 5.67 -3.41
N VAL A 349 11.29 4.62 -2.79
CA VAL A 349 12.68 4.59 -2.32
C VAL A 349 13.64 3.96 -3.35
N ARG A 350 13.14 3.69 -4.57
CA ARG A 350 13.87 3.11 -5.72
C ARG A 350 14.45 1.72 -5.47
N THR A 351 13.84 0.95 -4.62
CA THR A 351 14.11 -0.48 -4.56
C THR A 351 13.55 -1.12 -5.82
N PRO A 352 14.31 -1.95 -6.55
CA PRO A 352 13.77 -2.73 -7.66
C PRO A 352 12.58 -3.57 -7.20
N THR A 353 11.50 -3.62 -7.99
CA THR A 353 10.26 -4.27 -7.54
C THR A 353 9.74 -5.30 -8.53
N ILE A 354 9.13 -6.37 -8.02
CA ILE A 354 8.26 -7.28 -8.77
C ILE A 354 6.85 -7.09 -8.24
N CYS A 355 5.92 -6.75 -9.12
CA CYS A 355 4.52 -6.57 -8.77
C CYS A 355 3.62 -7.58 -9.47
N LEU A 356 2.93 -8.40 -8.68
CA LEU A 356 1.84 -9.24 -9.16
C LEU A 356 0.57 -8.40 -9.20
N MET A 357 0.20 -7.90 -10.38
CA MET A 357 -0.90 -6.93 -10.54
C MET A 357 -2.26 -7.54 -10.23
N GLY A 358 -2.41 -8.85 -10.42
CA GLY A 358 -3.67 -9.53 -10.19
C GLY A 358 -4.81 -8.88 -10.99
N PRO A 359 -5.95 -8.56 -10.33
CA PRO A 359 -7.15 -8.02 -11.00
C PRO A 359 -7.08 -6.50 -11.29
N CYS A 360 -5.92 -5.85 -11.12
CA CYS A 360 -5.79 -4.40 -11.21
C CYS A 360 -5.26 -3.93 -12.57
N PHE A 361 -5.59 -2.68 -12.94
CA PHE A 361 -5.10 -2.04 -14.16
C PHE A 361 -3.66 -1.56 -14.00
N ALA A 362 -2.70 -2.27 -14.58
CA ALA A 362 -1.29 -1.87 -14.60
C ALA A 362 -1.04 -0.55 -15.38
N SER A 363 -1.92 -0.21 -16.33
CA SER A 363 -1.89 1.09 -17.03
C SER A 363 -2.12 2.25 -16.06
N GLU A 364 -3.04 2.08 -15.11
CA GLU A 364 -3.45 3.13 -14.19
C GLU A 364 -2.52 3.26 -12.97
N GLN A 365 -2.02 2.14 -12.44
CA GLN A 365 -1.21 2.15 -11.22
C GLN A 365 -0.12 1.08 -11.26
N ARG A 366 1.13 1.49 -11.25
CA ARG A 366 2.33 0.64 -11.20
C ARG A 366 3.52 1.43 -10.71
N GLY A 367 4.58 0.73 -10.30
CA GLY A 367 5.89 1.32 -10.04
C GLY A 367 6.55 1.85 -11.32
N VAL A 368 7.37 2.84 -11.17
CA VAL A 368 7.99 3.59 -12.28
C VAL A 368 9.51 3.74 -12.15
N ALA A 369 10.09 3.34 -11.02
CA ALA A 369 11.54 3.46 -10.81
C ALA A 369 12.31 2.31 -11.49
N ASP A 370 12.12 1.10 -11.05
CA ASP A 370 12.69 -0.13 -11.61
C ASP A 370 11.74 -1.29 -11.24
N SER A 371 10.70 -1.51 -12.04
CA SER A 371 9.60 -2.40 -11.71
C SER A 371 9.29 -3.38 -12.82
N LEU A 372 9.35 -4.68 -12.48
CA LEU A 372 8.76 -5.74 -13.29
C LEU A 372 7.29 -5.90 -12.87
N VAL A 373 6.39 -5.68 -13.80
CA VAL A 373 4.95 -5.80 -13.57
C VAL A 373 4.44 -7.07 -14.25
N ILE A 374 3.97 -8.01 -13.45
CA ILE A 374 3.34 -9.26 -13.93
C ILE A 374 1.82 -9.03 -13.94
N SER A 375 1.28 -8.84 -15.12
CA SER A 375 -0.15 -8.70 -15.33
C SER A 375 -0.80 -10.07 -15.53
N SER A 376 -2.05 -10.20 -15.08
CA SER A 376 -2.87 -11.38 -15.37
C SER A 376 -3.15 -11.52 -16.86
N HIS A 377 -3.37 -12.74 -17.34
CA HIS A 377 -3.92 -13.02 -18.66
C HIS A 377 -5.42 -12.69 -18.74
N LEU A 378 -6.09 -12.57 -17.58
CA LEU A 378 -7.49 -12.17 -17.49
C LEU A 378 -7.62 -10.64 -17.55
N PRO A 379 -8.73 -10.12 -18.13
CA PRO A 379 -8.99 -8.68 -18.16
C PRO A 379 -9.07 -8.09 -16.75
N PRO A 380 -8.39 -6.98 -16.46
CA PRO A 380 -8.46 -6.34 -15.14
C PRO A 380 -9.85 -5.80 -14.85
N VAL A 381 -10.26 -5.85 -13.57
CA VAL A 381 -11.61 -5.47 -13.13
C VAL A 381 -11.62 -4.40 -12.05
N SER A 382 -10.49 -4.15 -11.40
CA SER A 382 -10.37 -3.21 -10.28
C SER A 382 -9.42 -2.07 -10.60
N SER A 383 -9.82 -0.86 -10.30
CA SER A 383 -9.08 0.36 -10.59
C SER A 383 -8.97 1.26 -9.36
N VAL A 384 -8.14 2.30 -9.42
CA VAL A 384 -7.90 3.25 -8.32
C VAL A 384 -9.20 3.92 -7.86
N PHE A 385 -10.01 4.39 -8.80
CA PHE A 385 -11.25 5.12 -8.50
C PHE A 385 -12.51 4.25 -8.50
N LYS A 386 -12.42 3.01 -8.94
CA LYS A 386 -13.51 2.02 -8.90
C LYS A 386 -12.99 0.67 -8.43
N THR A 387 -12.74 0.59 -7.13
CA THR A 387 -12.27 -0.65 -6.50
C THR A 387 -13.39 -1.69 -6.46
N VAL A 388 -13.12 -2.87 -6.99
CA VAL A 388 -13.95 -4.06 -6.82
C VAL A 388 -13.52 -4.79 -5.55
N ARG A 389 -14.45 -5.49 -4.90
CA ARG A 389 -14.24 -6.30 -3.70
C ARG A 389 -15.07 -7.55 -3.81
N ASP A 390 -14.78 -8.51 -2.95
CA ASP A 390 -15.62 -9.70 -2.74
C ASP A 390 -15.77 -10.59 -3.99
N ILE A 391 -14.70 -10.67 -4.82
CA ILE A 391 -14.57 -11.67 -5.87
C ILE A 391 -13.43 -12.64 -5.54
N ASP A 392 -13.54 -13.88 -5.99
CA ASP A 392 -12.40 -14.78 -6.04
C ASP A 392 -11.46 -14.32 -7.17
N ALA A 393 -10.29 -13.89 -6.81
CA ALA A 393 -9.29 -13.37 -7.74
C ALA A 393 -8.07 -14.29 -7.87
N SER A 394 -8.12 -15.52 -7.36
CA SER A 394 -6.99 -16.47 -7.39
C SER A 394 -6.47 -16.71 -8.83
N ALA A 395 -7.36 -16.89 -9.80
CA ALA A 395 -6.99 -17.08 -11.21
C ALA A 395 -6.24 -15.89 -11.83
N PHE A 396 -6.38 -14.68 -11.28
CA PHE A 396 -5.62 -13.50 -11.75
C PHE A 396 -4.13 -13.57 -11.36
N PHE A 397 -3.74 -14.48 -10.50
CA PHE A 397 -2.36 -14.66 -10.03
C PHE A 397 -1.70 -15.93 -10.59
N GLU A 398 -2.31 -16.59 -11.54
CA GLU A 398 -1.69 -17.68 -12.28
C GLU A 398 -0.48 -17.16 -13.07
N LEU A 399 0.67 -17.81 -12.89
CA LEU A 399 1.91 -17.48 -13.58
C LEU A 399 2.15 -18.42 -14.74
N SER A 400 2.30 -17.86 -15.95
CA SER A 400 2.74 -18.60 -17.12
C SER A 400 4.25 -18.92 -17.02
N GLU A 401 4.72 -19.84 -17.84
CA GLU A 401 6.16 -20.12 -17.97
C GLU A 401 6.97 -18.87 -18.34
N GLN A 402 6.40 -18.00 -19.20
CA GLN A 402 7.03 -16.74 -19.55
C GLN A 402 7.12 -15.80 -18.35
N ASN A 403 6.06 -15.69 -17.52
CA ASN A 403 6.10 -14.89 -16.30
C ASN A 403 7.19 -15.36 -15.34
N LEU A 404 7.35 -16.70 -15.17
CA LEU A 404 8.39 -17.28 -14.33
C LEU A 404 9.78 -16.99 -14.89
N ALA A 405 9.97 -17.11 -16.19
CA ALA A 405 11.22 -16.77 -16.87
C ALA A 405 11.57 -15.29 -16.74
N ASP A 406 10.60 -14.38 -16.88
CA ASP A 406 10.79 -12.94 -16.71
C ASP A 406 11.18 -12.59 -15.27
N ILE A 407 10.52 -13.21 -14.27
CA ILE A 407 10.86 -13.06 -12.86
C ILE A 407 12.30 -13.52 -12.60
N GLU A 408 12.66 -14.71 -13.07
CA GLU A 408 14.00 -15.26 -12.89
C GLU A 408 15.07 -14.38 -13.53
N ALA A 409 14.84 -13.92 -14.75
CA ALA A 409 15.74 -13.01 -15.45
C ALA A 409 15.89 -11.68 -14.69
N PHE A 410 14.79 -11.13 -14.18
CA PHE A 410 14.80 -9.89 -13.42
C PHE A 410 15.59 -10.01 -12.11
N VAL A 411 15.45 -11.13 -11.38
CA VAL A 411 16.22 -11.42 -10.16
C VAL A 411 17.70 -11.60 -10.50
N LYS A 412 18.01 -12.39 -11.52
CA LYS A 412 19.39 -12.71 -11.95
C LYS A 412 20.19 -11.44 -12.28
N VAL A 413 19.62 -10.50 -13.02
CA VAL A 413 20.30 -9.24 -13.36
C VAL A 413 20.68 -8.45 -12.11
N ARG A 414 19.79 -8.37 -11.11
CA ARG A 414 20.05 -7.65 -9.85
C ARG A 414 21.05 -8.39 -8.97
N TYR A 415 20.97 -9.71 -8.95
CA TYR A 415 21.92 -10.54 -8.23
C TYR A 415 23.36 -10.40 -8.80
N ILE A 416 23.53 -10.45 -10.12
CA ILE A 416 24.82 -10.21 -10.77
C ILE A 416 25.35 -8.79 -10.45
N SER A 417 24.50 -7.79 -10.54
CA SER A 417 24.85 -6.40 -10.19
C SER A 417 25.23 -6.25 -8.71
N TYR A 418 24.63 -7.02 -7.82
CA TYR A 418 24.99 -7.06 -6.41
C TYR A 418 26.39 -7.68 -6.21
N LEU A 419 26.68 -8.83 -6.82
CA LEU A 419 27.99 -9.50 -6.74
C LEU A 419 29.12 -8.59 -7.25
N SER A 420 28.92 -7.92 -8.39
CA SER A 420 29.92 -7.04 -8.97
C SER A 420 30.24 -5.79 -8.12
N ARG A 421 29.34 -5.37 -7.22
CA ARG A 421 29.60 -4.29 -6.26
C ARG A 421 30.40 -4.78 -5.04
N GLY A 422 30.23 -6.05 -4.64
CA GLY A 422 30.95 -6.68 -3.53
C GLY A 422 32.45 -6.78 -3.81
N ASP A 423 32.84 -7.03 -5.06
CA ASP A 423 34.25 -7.14 -5.46
C ASP A 423 35.02 -5.80 -5.42
N ASN A 424 34.31 -4.66 -5.44
CA ASN A 424 34.93 -3.32 -5.35
C ASN A 424 35.18 -2.82 -3.92
N PHE A 425 34.82 -3.60 -2.89
CA PHE A 425 35.13 -3.29 -1.48
C PHE A 425 36.34 -4.07 -0.94
N LEU A 426 36.99 -4.88 -1.76
CA LEU A 426 38.19 -5.67 -1.42
C LEU A 426 39.49 -5.14 -2.07
N CYS A 427 39.45 -3.95 -2.66
CA CYS A 427 40.66 -3.27 -3.20
C CYS A 427 40.98 -2.02 -2.42
#